data_df4df6525f9893556213da7909757899
#
_entry.id   df4df6525f9893556213da7909757899
#
_cell.length_a   1.000
_cell.length_b   1.000
_cell.length_c   1.000
_cell.angle_alpha   90.00
_cell.angle_beta   90.00
_cell.angle_gamma   90.00
#
_symmetry.space_group_name_H-M   'P 1'
#
loop_
_entity.id
_entity.type
_entity.pdbx_description
1 polymer ?
#
loop_
_entity_poly.entity_id
_entity_poly.type
_entity_poly.pdbx_seq_one_letter_code
_entity_poly.pdbx_strand_id
1 'polypeptide(L)' 'MQAEGEQVRKAVKWISAERQYAKDPKPLKKLVEEAGSLFDLSPKEAEELSNFFREK' A
#
# COMPACT_ATOMS: atom_id res chain seq x y z
N MET A 1 -19.28 -7.21 -2.07
CA MET A 1 -18.88 -7.19 -1.84
C MET A 1 -17.76 -7.22 -2.06
N GLN A 2 -16.97 -6.99 -2.17
CA GLN A 2 -16.00 -7.09 -2.47
C GLN A 2 -15.03 -7.00 -1.61
N ALA A 3 -14.81 -7.66 -0.98
CA ALA A 3 -13.87 -7.71 -0.06
C ALA A 3 -12.51 -7.69 -0.59
N GLU A 4 -12.35 -8.07 -1.78
CA GLU A 4 -11.14 -8.00 -2.36
C GLU A 4 -10.49 -6.74 -2.39
N GLY A 5 -11.00 -5.71 -2.52
CA GLY A 5 -10.37 -4.44 -2.56
C GLY A 5 -10.22 -3.75 -1.24
N GLU A 6 -10.80 -4.30 -0.21
CA GLU A 6 -10.79 -3.65 1.05
C GLU A 6 -9.43 -3.53 1.67
N GLN A 7 -8.66 -4.56 1.65
CA GLN A 7 -7.34 -4.51 2.23
C GLN A 7 -6.43 -3.60 1.43
N VAL A 8 -6.56 -3.62 0.13
CA VAL A 8 -5.75 -2.75 -0.71
C VAL A 8 -6.09 -1.30 -0.42
N ARG A 9 -7.37 -1.00 -0.22
CA ARG A 9 -7.77 0.35 0.08
C ARG A 9 -7.21 0.82 1.40
N LYS A 10 -7.21 -0.02 2.40
CA LYS A 10 -6.65 0.33 3.68
C LYS A 10 -5.16 0.57 3.53
N ALA A 11 -4.50 -0.24 2.74
CA ALA A 11 -3.08 -0.08 2.52
C ALA A 11 -2.77 1.22 1.81
N VAL A 12 -3.61 1.61 0.86
CA VAL A 12 -3.43 2.85 0.14
C VAL A 12 -3.50 4.02 1.12
N LYS A 13 -4.46 4.00 1.99
CA LYS A 13 -4.61 5.06 2.96
C LYS A 13 -3.42 5.10 3.88
N TRP A 14 -2.97 3.95 4.32
CA TRP A 14 -1.86 3.88 5.24
C TRP A 14 -0.59 4.44 4.57
N ILE A 15 -0.34 4.06 3.34
CA ILE A 15 0.85 4.52 2.64
C ILE A 15 0.77 6.03 2.40
N SER A 16 -0.39 6.50 2.04
CA SER A 16 -0.57 7.92 1.81
C SER A 16 -0.26 8.71 3.08
N ALA A 17 -0.73 8.22 4.20
CA ALA A 17 -0.50 8.89 5.45
C ALA A 17 0.98 8.88 5.81
N GLU A 18 1.62 7.74 5.58
CA GLU A 18 3.04 7.65 5.88
C GLU A 18 3.84 8.63 5.04
N ARG A 19 3.51 8.75 3.78
CA ARG A 19 4.22 9.64 2.90
C ARG A 19 3.96 11.10 3.24
N GLN A 20 2.79 11.37 3.72
CA GLN A 20 2.42 12.72 4.06
C GLN A 20 2.95 13.19 5.38
N TYR A 21 2.90 12.36 6.39
CA TYR A 21 3.30 12.75 7.72
C TYR A 21 4.70 12.37 8.16
N ALA A 22 5.34 11.47 7.46
CA ALA A 22 6.66 11.05 7.86
C ALA A 22 7.68 12.13 7.56
N LYS A 23 8.58 12.37 8.48
CA LYS A 23 9.57 13.33 8.27
C LYS A 23 10.52 12.84 7.21
N ASP A 24 10.79 11.58 7.15
CA ASP A 24 11.72 11.02 6.21
C ASP A 24 11.06 9.87 5.54
N PRO A 25 10.21 10.11 4.59
CA PRO A 25 9.43 9.04 3.99
C PRO A 25 10.29 8.00 3.30
N LYS A 26 9.93 6.76 3.48
CA LYS A 26 10.62 5.67 2.87
C LYS A 26 10.25 5.57 1.41
N PRO A 27 11.04 4.87 0.63
CA PRO A 27 10.71 4.68 -0.78
C PRO A 27 9.42 3.90 -0.87
N LEU A 28 8.69 4.17 -1.94
CA LEU A 28 7.41 3.51 -2.15
C LEU A 28 7.52 2.01 -2.07
N LYS A 29 8.54 1.45 -2.62
CA LYS A 29 8.73 0.03 -2.59
C LYS A 29 8.73 -0.52 -1.19
N LYS A 30 9.39 0.16 -0.28
CA LYS A 30 9.43 -0.27 1.09
C LYS A 30 8.06 -0.14 1.72
N LEU A 31 7.36 0.93 1.46
CA LEU A 31 6.04 1.13 2.03
C LEU A 31 5.08 0.06 1.55
N VAL A 32 5.17 -0.31 0.29
CA VAL A 32 4.31 -1.35 -0.24
C VAL A 32 4.61 -2.68 0.44
N GLU A 33 5.88 -2.97 0.66
CA GLU A 33 6.24 -4.20 1.32
C GLU A 33 5.74 -4.24 2.74
N GLU A 34 5.86 -3.13 3.43
CA GLU A 34 5.39 -3.06 4.80
C GLU A 34 3.88 -3.19 4.87
N ALA A 35 3.19 -2.53 3.95
CA ALA A 35 1.75 -2.63 3.92
C ALA A 35 1.31 -4.05 3.63
N GLY A 36 2.02 -4.72 2.73
CA GLY A 36 1.70 -6.10 2.42
C GLY A 36 1.77 -6.99 3.65
N SER A 37 2.72 -6.70 4.49
CA SER A 37 2.90 -7.48 5.69
C SER A 37 1.86 -7.07 6.75
N LEU A 38 1.65 -5.80 6.93
CA LEU A 38 0.70 -5.31 7.92
C LEU A 38 -0.73 -5.72 7.63
N PHE A 39 -1.13 -5.66 6.41
CA PHE A 39 -2.50 -6.01 6.04
C PHE A 39 -2.63 -7.40 5.44
N ASP A 40 -1.55 -8.16 5.50
CA ASP A 40 -1.59 -9.52 5.01
C ASP A 40 -2.10 -9.60 3.58
N LEU A 41 -1.55 -8.79 2.72
CA LEU A 41 -1.97 -8.77 1.34
C LEU A 41 -1.37 -9.93 0.57
N SER A 42 -2.12 -10.45 -0.37
CA SER A 42 -1.61 -11.52 -1.19
C SER A 42 -0.66 -10.89 -2.22
N PRO A 43 0.14 -11.69 -2.86
CA PRO A 43 1.08 -11.16 -3.85
C PRO A 43 0.39 -10.35 -4.94
N LYS A 44 -0.80 -10.78 -5.33
CA LYS A 44 -1.53 -10.09 -6.31
C LYS A 44 -1.99 -8.74 -5.81
N GLU A 45 -2.45 -8.68 -4.59
CA GLU A 45 -2.92 -7.44 -4.01
C GLU A 45 -1.76 -6.48 -3.82
N ALA A 46 -0.61 -6.99 -3.43
CA ALA A 46 0.56 -6.16 -3.27
C ALA A 46 0.98 -5.55 -4.60
N GLU A 47 0.85 -6.33 -5.65
CA GLU A 47 1.19 -5.86 -6.96
C GLU A 47 0.22 -4.78 -7.40
N GLU A 48 -1.04 -4.94 -7.13
CA GLU A 48 -2.03 -3.94 -7.46
C GLU A 48 -1.76 -2.65 -6.71
N LEU A 49 -1.38 -2.78 -5.46
CA LEU A 49 -1.09 -1.63 -4.64
C LEU A 49 0.12 -0.88 -5.21
N SER A 50 1.13 -1.60 -5.60
CA SER A 50 2.31 -1.01 -6.18
C SER A 50 1.96 -0.29 -7.48
N ASN A 51 1.14 -0.90 -8.31
CA ASN A 51 0.74 -0.31 -9.56
C ASN A 51 -0.08 0.94 -9.35
N PHE A 52 -0.87 0.95 -8.33
CA PHE A 52 -1.73 2.09 -8.05
C PHE A 52 -0.87 3.33 -7.82
N PHE A 53 0.20 3.21 -7.07
CA PHE A 53 1.04 4.33 -6.80
C PHE A 53 2.04 4.65 -7.92
N ARG A 54 2.38 3.67 -8.76
CA ARG A 54 3.28 3.95 -9.79
C ARG A 54 2.68 4.40 -11.02
N GLU A 55 1.44 4.38 -11.12
CA GLU A 55 0.76 4.84 -12.23
C GLU A 55 1.00 6.17 -12.43
N LYS A 56 1.31 6.74 -12.94
CA LYS A 56 1.49 8.02 -13.09
C LYS A 56 2.08 8.35 -13.80
#